data_1456724742f4a0e2a0cea4e5b1e439a3
#
_entry.id   1456724742f4a0e2a0cea4e5b1e439a3
#
_cell.length_a   1.000
_cell.length_b   1.000
_cell.length_c   1.000
_cell.angle_alpha   90.00
_cell.angle_beta   90.00
_cell.angle_gamma   90.00
#
_symmetry.space_group_name_H-M   'P 1'
#
loop_
_entity.id
_entity.type
_entity.pdbx_description
1 polymer ?
#
loop_
_entity_poly.entity_id
_entity_poly.type
_entity_poly.pdbx_seq_one_letter_code
_entity_poly.pdbx_strand_id
1 'polypeptide(L)'
;MERKRSIKFAHDLIETYGARCKPLCREIQMPQTAFDILMFLANNPDYNTARDIVEIRRLKANLVSMNVEKLVQEGFLERIPDAKDRRKNVLICTENAKPVIEKGRQLQIDFFESLFNGINEESLRQFYGVIEKLGTNLDNIRKEGKY
;
A
#
# COMPACT_ATOMS: atom_id res chain seq x y z
N MET A 1 0.98 30.32 -2.91
CA MET A 1 -0.16 29.81 -2.10
C MET A 1 -0.55 28.37 -2.44
N GLU A 2 -0.53 27.99 -3.70
CA GLU A 2 -0.89 26.63 -4.15
C GLU A 2 0.07 25.53 -3.68
N ARG A 3 1.39 25.76 -3.72
CA ARG A 3 2.39 24.77 -3.28
C ARG A 3 2.26 24.37 -1.81
N LYS A 4 1.97 25.32 -0.91
CA LYS A 4 1.77 25.04 0.51
C LYS A 4 0.53 24.13 0.74
N ARG A 5 -0.53 24.37 -0.02
CA ARG A 5 -1.77 23.56 0.06
C ARG A 5 -1.54 22.14 -0.44
N SER A 6 -0.78 21.97 -1.53
CA SER A 6 -0.50 20.64 -2.10
C SER A 6 0.37 19.79 -1.19
N ILE A 7 1.41 20.37 -0.58
CA ILE A 7 2.27 19.66 0.38
C ILE A 7 1.47 19.28 1.64
N LYS A 8 0.71 20.25 2.19
CA LYS A 8 -0.16 20.00 3.33
C LYS A 8 -1.15 18.88 3.03
N PHE A 9 -1.80 18.90 1.87
CA PHE A 9 -2.74 17.88 1.45
C PHE A 9 -2.10 16.47 1.44
N ALA A 10 -0.89 16.34 0.88
CA ALA A 10 -0.19 15.05 0.85
C ALA A 10 0.09 14.52 2.26
N HIS A 11 0.54 15.37 3.17
CA HIS A 11 0.76 14.99 4.57
C HIS A 11 -0.56 14.65 5.29
N ASP A 12 -1.57 15.50 5.15
CA ASP A 12 -2.88 15.29 5.77
C ASP A 12 -3.52 13.98 5.27
N LEU A 13 -3.36 13.65 3.99
CA LEU A 13 -3.89 12.39 3.43
C LEU A 13 -3.26 11.17 4.11
N ILE A 14 -1.94 11.14 4.21
CA ILE A 14 -1.21 10.03 4.83
C ILE A 14 -1.54 9.93 6.32
N GLU A 15 -1.52 11.04 7.03
CA GLU A 15 -1.81 11.10 8.47
C GLU A 15 -3.25 10.68 8.77
N THR A 16 -4.21 11.19 8.02
CA THR A 16 -5.64 10.88 8.22
C THR A 16 -5.94 9.43 7.90
N TYR A 17 -5.38 8.88 6.82
CA TYR A 17 -5.50 7.46 6.50
C TYR A 17 -4.90 6.59 7.61
N GLY A 18 -3.70 6.92 8.08
CA GLY A 18 -3.06 6.21 9.19
C GLY A 18 -3.89 6.24 10.48
N ALA A 19 -4.46 7.41 10.81
CA ALA A 19 -5.36 7.54 11.96
C ALA A 19 -6.62 6.68 11.81
N ARG A 20 -7.15 6.56 10.60
CA ARG A 20 -8.31 5.71 10.29
C ARG A 20 -7.99 4.22 10.45
N CYS A 21 -6.76 3.80 10.16
CA CYS A 21 -6.32 2.40 10.31
C CYS A 21 -6.11 1.98 11.77
N LYS A 22 -5.80 2.90 12.68
CA LYS A 22 -5.44 2.58 14.06
C LYS A 22 -6.45 1.70 14.81
N PRO A 23 -7.77 1.98 14.80
CA PRO A 23 -8.73 1.12 15.51
C PRO A 23 -8.71 -0.32 14.99
N LEU A 24 -8.68 -0.51 13.68
CA LEU A 24 -8.61 -1.83 13.07
C LEU A 24 -7.29 -2.54 13.43
N CYS A 25 -6.16 -1.86 13.30
CA CYS A 25 -4.86 -2.42 13.65
C CYS A 25 -4.78 -2.85 15.12
N ARG A 26 -5.42 -2.12 16.04
CA ARG A 26 -5.52 -2.52 17.44
C ARG A 26 -6.41 -3.76 17.63
N GLU A 27 -7.56 -3.80 16.96
CA GLU A 27 -8.48 -4.93 17.01
C GLU A 27 -7.81 -6.24 16.57
N ILE A 28 -7.09 -6.18 15.44
CA ILE A 28 -6.40 -7.35 14.87
C ILE A 28 -4.99 -7.57 15.46
N GLN A 29 -4.55 -6.74 16.37
CA GLN A 29 -3.22 -6.78 17.00
C GLN A 29 -2.07 -6.80 15.98
N MET A 30 -2.19 -5.99 14.95
CA MET A 30 -1.22 -5.90 13.84
C MET A 30 -0.67 -4.48 13.75
N PRO A 31 0.66 -4.28 13.71
CA PRO A 31 1.25 -2.98 13.42
C PRO A 31 0.81 -2.47 12.05
N GLN A 32 0.66 -1.16 11.89
CA GLN A 32 0.18 -0.57 10.64
C GLN A 32 1.06 -0.93 9.44
N THR A 33 2.38 -0.96 9.60
CA THR A 33 3.28 -1.34 8.49
C THR A 33 3.02 -2.77 8.02
N ALA A 34 2.79 -3.72 8.92
CA ALA A 34 2.42 -5.08 8.57
C ALA A 34 1.05 -5.13 7.86
N PHE A 35 0.07 -4.39 8.39
CA PHE A 35 -1.24 -4.25 7.77
C PHE A 35 -1.15 -3.65 6.36
N ASP A 36 -0.37 -2.59 6.17
CA ASP A 36 -0.18 -1.96 4.86
C ASP A 36 0.46 -2.92 3.85
N ILE A 37 1.43 -3.72 4.28
CA ILE A 37 2.07 -4.75 3.45
C ILE A 37 1.07 -5.83 3.07
N LEU A 38 0.29 -6.33 4.03
CA LEU A 38 -0.74 -7.33 3.77
C LEU A 38 -1.78 -6.83 2.76
N MET A 39 -2.27 -5.60 2.95
CA MET A 39 -3.24 -4.98 2.04
C MET A 39 -2.66 -4.70 0.66
N PHE A 40 -1.38 -4.31 0.59
CA PHE A 40 -0.69 -4.13 -0.69
C PHE A 40 -0.66 -5.44 -1.49
N LEU A 41 -0.25 -6.53 -0.86
CA LEU A 41 -0.20 -7.85 -1.50
C LEU A 41 -1.60 -8.34 -1.90
N ALA A 42 -2.58 -8.15 -1.05
CA ALA A 42 -3.96 -8.55 -1.32
C ALA A 42 -4.60 -7.78 -2.48
N ASN A 43 -4.28 -6.49 -2.62
CA ASN A 43 -4.83 -5.63 -3.65
C ASN A 43 -4.03 -5.63 -4.97
N ASN A 44 -2.80 -6.14 -4.94
CA ASN A 44 -1.90 -6.14 -6.09
C ASN A 44 -1.26 -7.53 -6.29
N PRO A 45 -2.03 -8.54 -6.69
CA PRO A 45 -1.54 -9.93 -6.77
C PRO A 45 -0.40 -10.13 -7.76
N ASP A 46 -0.22 -9.24 -8.72
CA ASP A 46 0.88 -9.29 -9.69
C ASP A 46 2.22 -8.80 -9.10
N TYR A 47 2.18 -8.08 -7.97
CA TYR A 47 3.36 -7.55 -7.25
C TYR A 47 3.53 -8.28 -5.93
N ASN A 48 4.00 -9.52 -5.97
CA ASN A 48 3.94 -10.45 -4.87
C ASN A 48 5.30 -10.85 -4.28
N THR A 49 6.33 -10.04 -4.50
CA THR A 49 7.66 -10.27 -3.92
C THR A 49 8.01 -9.20 -2.89
N ALA A 50 8.94 -9.52 -1.97
CA ALA A 50 9.48 -8.55 -1.03
C ALA A 50 10.13 -7.35 -1.75
N ARG A 51 10.76 -7.60 -2.90
CA ARG A 51 11.32 -6.56 -3.75
C ARG A 51 10.27 -5.60 -4.29
N ASP A 52 9.13 -6.13 -4.75
CA ASP A 52 8.00 -5.29 -5.21
C ASP A 52 7.52 -4.36 -4.11
N ILE A 53 7.41 -4.86 -2.87
CA ILE A 53 7.01 -4.04 -1.72
C ILE A 53 8.01 -2.91 -1.48
N VAL A 54 9.31 -3.21 -1.49
CA VAL A 54 10.38 -2.21 -1.31
C VAL A 54 10.30 -1.15 -2.41
N GLU A 55 10.22 -1.57 -3.67
CA GLU A 55 10.26 -0.67 -4.82
C GLU A 55 8.99 0.17 -4.97
N ILE A 56 7.82 -0.42 -4.79
CA ILE A 56 6.54 0.28 -5.02
C ILE A 56 6.11 1.07 -3.78
N ARG A 57 6.20 0.47 -2.60
CA ARG A 57 5.83 1.13 -1.34
C ARG A 57 6.91 2.05 -0.78
N ARG A 58 8.10 2.03 -1.36
CA ARG A 58 9.25 2.84 -0.92
C ARG A 58 9.59 2.64 0.56
N LEU A 59 9.48 1.40 1.02
CA LEU A 59 9.86 1.00 2.36
C LEU A 59 11.31 0.48 2.37
N LYS A 60 11.98 0.62 3.50
CA LYS A 60 13.33 0.07 3.68
C LYS A 60 13.28 -1.46 3.64
N ALA A 61 14.27 -2.09 3.01
CA ALA A 61 14.32 -3.54 2.83
C ALA A 61 14.28 -4.32 4.15
N ASN A 62 14.97 -3.85 5.19
CA ASN A 62 14.95 -4.47 6.52
C ASN A 62 13.57 -4.38 7.18
N LEU A 63 12.86 -3.27 7.01
CA LEU A 63 11.51 -3.09 7.53
C LEU A 63 10.53 -4.04 6.84
N VAL A 64 10.63 -4.17 5.53
CA VAL A 64 9.83 -5.13 4.75
C VAL A 64 10.12 -6.56 5.21
N SER A 65 11.39 -6.94 5.30
CA SER A 65 11.79 -8.29 5.73
C SER A 65 11.24 -8.65 7.12
N MET A 66 11.35 -7.74 8.10
CA MET A 66 10.84 -7.97 9.46
C MET A 66 9.32 -8.15 9.48
N ASN A 67 8.59 -7.31 8.76
CA ASN A 67 7.12 -7.37 8.74
C ASN A 67 6.60 -8.57 7.95
N VAL A 68 7.25 -8.93 6.84
CA VAL A 68 6.93 -10.15 6.08
C VAL A 68 7.15 -11.39 6.96
N GLU A 69 8.30 -11.47 7.67
CA GLU A 69 8.57 -12.57 8.58
C GLU A 69 7.49 -12.71 9.65
N LYS A 70 7.11 -11.60 10.27
CA LYS A 70 6.03 -11.57 11.26
C LYS A 70 4.71 -12.07 10.67
N LEU A 71 4.32 -11.59 9.48
CA LEU A 71 3.08 -12.01 8.82
C LEU A 71 3.09 -13.51 8.47
N VAL A 72 4.24 -14.05 8.08
CA VAL A 72 4.41 -15.49 7.82
C VAL A 72 4.27 -16.29 9.13
N GLN A 73 4.97 -15.87 10.19
CA GLN A 73 4.90 -16.54 11.50
C GLN A 73 3.49 -16.53 12.09
N GLU A 74 2.75 -15.46 11.91
CA GLU A 74 1.37 -15.31 12.38
C GLU A 74 0.35 -15.98 11.46
N GLY A 75 0.77 -16.58 10.35
CA GLY A 75 -0.07 -17.36 9.43
C GLY A 75 -0.89 -16.52 8.45
N PHE A 76 -0.56 -15.25 8.23
CA PHE A 76 -1.24 -14.39 7.27
C PHE A 76 -0.65 -14.43 5.86
N LEU A 77 0.63 -14.80 5.75
CA LEU A 77 1.33 -14.96 4.47
C LEU A 77 2.01 -16.34 4.41
N GLU A 78 2.16 -16.84 3.20
CA GLU A 78 3.01 -17.97 2.85
C GLU A 78 4.09 -17.53 1.86
N ARG A 79 5.31 -18.08 2.03
CA ARG A 79 6.37 -18.00 1.03
C ARG A 79 6.32 -19.23 0.17
N ILE A 80 6.16 -19.04 -1.13
CA ILE A 80 6.15 -20.12 -2.11
C ILE A 80 7.27 -19.83 -3.12
N PRO A 81 8.09 -20.85 -3.49
CA PRO A 81 9.08 -20.68 -4.56
C PRO A 81 8.40 -20.25 -5.85
N ASP A 82 8.99 -19.26 -6.54
CA ASP A 82 8.48 -18.83 -7.84
C ASP A 82 8.58 -19.98 -8.85
N ALA A 83 7.52 -20.21 -9.60
CA ALA A 83 7.48 -21.24 -10.64
C ALA A 83 8.52 -21.04 -11.76
N LYS A 84 8.91 -19.79 -12.02
CA LYS A 84 9.88 -19.42 -13.07
C LYS A 84 11.32 -19.33 -12.56
N ASP A 85 11.52 -18.96 -11.30
CA ASP A 85 12.84 -18.83 -10.67
C ASP A 85 12.78 -19.28 -9.21
N ARG A 86 13.23 -20.51 -8.95
CA ARG A 86 13.24 -21.12 -7.60
C ARG A 86 14.09 -20.38 -6.57
N ARG A 87 14.94 -19.42 -7.00
CA ARG A 87 15.73 -18.56 -6.10
C ARG A 87 14.87 -17.44 -5.48
N LYS A 88 13.72 -17.17 -6.06
CA LYS A 88 12.77 -16.15 -5.60
C LYS A 88 11.60 -16.79 -4.90
N ASN A 89 11.12 -16.13 -3.86
CA ASN A 89 9.88 -16.48 -3.20
C ASN A 89 8.79 -15.48 -3.56
N VAL A 90 7.62 -15.98 -3.88
CA VAL A 90 6.40 -15.18 -3.94
C VAL A 90 5.67 -15.25 -2.61
N LEU A 91 5.01 -14.16 -2.26
CA LEU A 91 4.24 -14.01 -1.03
C LEU A 91 2.76 -14.13 -1.37
N ILE A 92 2.08 -15.05 -0.70
CA ILE A 92 0.65 -15.32 -0.93
C ILE A 92 -0.11 -15.11 0.37
N CYS A 93 -1.22 -14.37 0.30
CA CYS A 93 -2.14 -14.23 1.41
C CYS A 93 -2.84 -15.57 1.69
N THR A 94 -2.87 -15.97 2.96
CA THR A 94 -3.50 -17.22 3.39
C THR A 94 -5.01 -17.07 3.61
N GLU A 95 -5.69 -18.18 3.82
CA GLU A 95 -7.10 -18.19 4.24
C GLU A 95 -7.31 -17.41 5.56
N ASN A 96 -6.36 -17.51 6.50
CA ASN A 96 -6.42 -16.79 7.77
C ASN A 96 -6.37 -15.26 7.60
N ALA A 97 -5.79 -14.78 6.52
CA ALA A 97 -5.73 -13.36 6.21
C ALA A 97 -7.05 -12.80 5.67
N LYS A 98 -7.93 -13.64 5.11
CA LYS A 98 -9.17 -13.17 4.47
C LYS A 98 -10.02 -12.24 5.34
N PRO A 99 -10.34 -12.57 6.61
CA PRO A 99 -11.13 -11.66 7.45
C PRO A 99 -10.47 -10.30 7.66
N VAL A 100 -9.16 -10.27 7.83
CA VAL A 100 -8.37 -9.03 7.96
C VAL A 100 -8.42 -8.22 6.66
N ILE A 101 -8.21 -8.88 5.52
CA ILE A 101 -8.24 -8.25 4.20
C ILE A 101 -9.62 -7.67 3.90
N GLU A 102 -10.70 -8.37 4.21
CA GLU A 102 -12.06 -7.87 4.02
C GLU A 102 -12.34 -6.62 4.85
N LYS A 103 -11.97 -6.63 6.14
CA LYS A 103 -12.08 -5.44 6.99
C LYS A 103 -11.21 -4.29 6.47
N GLY A 104 -10.00 -4.58 6.04
CA GLY A 104 -9.09 -3.61 5.45
C GLY A 104 -9.63 -2.99 4.17
N ARG A 105 -10.18 -3.79 3.27
CA ARG A 105 -10.82 -3.31 2.03
C ARG A 105 -12.01 -2.42 2.33
N GLN A 106 -12.86 -2.80 3.28
CA GLN A 106 -14.00 -1.99 3.67
C GLN A 106 -13.55 -0.64 4.22
N LEU A 107 -12.55 -0.63 5.09
CA LEU A 107 -11.94 0.61 5.59
C LEU A 107 -11.44 1.50 4.46
N GLN A 108 -10.74 0.93 3.48
CA GLN A 108 -10.22 1.66 2.32
C GLN A 108 -11.35 2.24 1.46
N ILE A 109 -12.40 1.45 1.19
CA ILE A 109 -13.57 1.91 0.45
C ILE A 109 -14.21 3.09 1.18
N ASP A 110 -14.54 2.96 2.45
CA ASP A 110 -15.18 3.99 3.26
C ASP A 110 -14.34 5.27 3.32
N PHE A 111 -13.02 5.11 3.44
CA PHE A 111 -12.09 6.23 3.45
C PHE A 111 -12.11 7.01 2.12
N PHE A 112 -11.97 6.30 1.00
CA PHE A 112 -11.96 6.93 -0.32
C PHE A 112 -13.32 7.50 -0.73
N GLU A 113 -14.41 6.84 -0.40
CA GLU A 113 -15.75 7.40 -0.60
C GLU A 113 -15.93 8.72 0.15
N SER A 114 -15.45 8.78 1.39
CA SER A 114 -15.48 10.01 2.19
C SER A 114 -14.55 11.09 1.61
N LEU A 115 -13.36 10.70 1.16
CA LEU A 115 -12.36 11.61 0.58
C LEU A 115 -12.85 12.25 -0.71
N PHE A 116 -13.52 11.48 -1.56
CA PHE A 116 -14.01 11.93 -2.85
C PHE A 116 -15.48 12.43 -2.82
N ASN A 117 -16.05 12.52 -1.63
CA ASN A 117 -17.44 12.99 -1.50
C ASN A 117 -17.64 14.38 -2.13
N GLY A 118 -18.68 14.52 -2.94
CA GLY A 118 -18.99 15.76 -3.64
C GLY A 118 -18.17 16.06 -4.90
N ILE A 119 -17.29 15.14 -5.30
CA ILE A 119 -16.51 15.24 -6.53
C ILE A 119 -17.22 14.40 -7.61
N ASN A 120 -17.53 15.01 -8.76
CA ASN A 120 -18.19 14.31 -9.86
C ASN A 120 -17.23 13.40 -10.64
N GLU A 121 -17.78 12.48 -11.42
CA GLU A 121 -17.00 11.50 -12.19
C GLU A 121 -16.01 12.12 -13.17
N GLU A 122 -16.38 13.21 -13.84
CA GLU A 122 -15.50 13.90 -14.79
C GLU A 122 -14.27 14.48 -14.08
N SER A 123 -14.48 15.15 -12.95
CA SER A 123 -13.37 15.66 -12.12
C SER A 123 -12.49 14.56 -11.57
N LEU A 124 -13.06 13.43 -11.18
CA LEU A 124 -12.29 12.25 -10.74
C LEU A 124 -11.44 11.68 -11.88
N ARG A 125 -11.98 11.56 -13.07
CA ARG A 125 -11.26 11.07 -14.25
C ARG A 125 -10.08 11.97 -14.58
N GLN A 126 -10.28 13.28 -14.57
CA GLN A 126 -9.23 14.27 -14.76
C GLN A 126 -8.16 14.18 -13.67
N PHE A 127 -8.57 14.05 -12.42
CA PHE A 127 -7.67 13.89 -11.28
C PHE A 127 -6.77 12.66 -11.44
N TYR A 128 -7.32 11.49 -11.76
CA TYR A 128 -6.52 10.28 -11.97
C TYR A 128 -5.56 10.42 -13.16
N GLY A 129 -5.97 11.06 -14.24
CA GLY A 129 -5.10 11.36 -15.38
C GLY A 129 -3.91 12.25 -14.98
N VAL A 130 -4.15 13.25 -14.13
CA VAL A 130 -3.09 14.11 -13.60
C VAL A 130 -2.15 13.33 -12.68
N ILE A 131 -2.68 12.50 -11.78
CA ILE A 131 -1.87 11.66 -10.88
C ILE A 131 -0.96 10.71 -11.67
N GLU A 132 -1.49 10.08 -12.71
CA GLU A 132 -0.70 9.20 -13.59
C GLU A 132 0.46 9.95 -14.25
N LYS A 133 0.19 11.14 -14.77
CA LYS A 133 1.22 12.00 -15.36
C LYS A 133 2.27 12.45 -14.35
N LEU A 134 1.84 12.83 -13.16
CA LEU A 134 2.75 13.18 -12.06
C LEU A 134 3.63 11.98 -11.67
N GLY A 135 3.05 10.77 -11.59
CA GLY A 135 3.79 9.54 -11.34
C GLY A 135 4.90 9.30 -12.37
N THR A 136 4.55 9.39 -13.66
CA THR A 136 5.53 9.28 -14.76
C THR A 136 6.64 10.32 -14.63
N ASN A 137 6.30 11.57 -14.33
CA ASN A 137 7.30 12.63 -14.17
C ASN A 137 8.22 12.38 -12.96
N LEU A 138 7.67 11.88 -11.85
CA LEU A 138 8.46 11.50 -10.68
C LEU A 138 9.44 10.37 -10.99
N ASP A 139 9.03 9.38 -11.75
CA ASP A 139 9.92 8.29 -12.17
C ASP A 139 11.06 8.80 -13.07
N ASN A 140 10.77 9.73 -13.96
CA ASN A 140 11.79 10.37 -14.79
C ASN A 140 12.78 11.18 -13.94
N ILE A 141 12.30 11.99 -13.00
CA ILE A 141 13.15 12.75 -12.06
C ILE A 141 14.07 11.81 -11.27
N ARG A 142 13.56 10.66 -10.82
CA ARG A 142 14.39 9.67 -10.11
C ARG A 142 15.46 9.04 -10.99
N LYS A 143 15.15 8.77 -12.27
CA LYS A 143 16.13 8.24 -13.22
C LYS A 143 17.22 9.25 -13.56
N GLU A 144 16.88 10.51 -13.64
CA GLU A 144 17.81 11.61 -13.93
C GLU A 144 18.61 12.03 -12.69
N GLY A 145 18.01 11.93 -11.50
CA GLY A 145 18.65 12.29 -10.23
C GLY A 145 19.56 11.18 -9.74
N LYS A 146 20.83 11.50 -9.66
CA LYS A 146 21.82 10.67 -8.93
C LYS A 146 21.67 10.98 -7.44
N TYR A 147 20.67 10.43 -6.78
CA TYR A 147 20.51 10.52 -5.34
C TYR A 147 21.11 9.29 -4.65
#